data_7d5c827c2160e273fb337380d73eb8a0
#
_entry.id   7d5c827c2160e273fb337380d73eb8a0
#
_cell.length_a   1.000
_cell.length_b   1.000
_cell.length_c   1.000
_cell.angle_alpha   90.00
_cell.angle_beta   90.00
_cell.angle_gamma   90.00
#
_symmetry.space_group_name_H-M   'P 1'
#
loop_
_entity.id
_entity.type
_entity.pdbx_description
1 polymer ?
#
loop_
_entity_poly.entity_id
_entity_poly.type
_entity_poly.pdbx_seq_one_letter_code
_entity_poly.pdbx_strand_id
1 'polypeptide(L)'
;FDNNLIDIADKVEDGERLTFDDGLALYASDDLNVIGKLADHIRRKKHGLTTYYNVNRHFNHTNICVADCKFCGFYKRARQEGAYTHSIEEGIQIARDAVNEGATELHIVGGLNSKLPFEYYTDLFSSLKREFPKLHLKALTMVELDFFARFYKMSDEDVINKLHAAGMDSC
;
A
#
# COMPACT_ATOMS: atom_id res chain seq x y z
N PHE A 1 12.78 -1.24 -35.12
CA PHE A 1 13.21 -2.21 -34.10
C PHE A 1 14.52 -1.70 -33.49
N ASP A 2 14.53 -1.54 -32.17
CA ASP A 2 15.74 -1.11 -31.46
C ASP A 2 16.69 -2.29 -31.31
N ASN A 3 17.82 -2.26 -32.03
CA ASN A 3 18.81 -3.34 -32.02
C ASN A 3 19.40 -3.58 -30.60
N ASN A 4 19.37 -2.58 -29.74
CA ASN A 4 19.84 -2.72 -28.36
C ASN A 4 18.96 -3.65 -27.51
N LEU A 5 17.75 -3.97 -27.97
CA LEU A 5 16.82 -4.86 -27.26
C LEU A 5 16.95 -6.34 -27.68
N ILE A 6 17.76 -6.68 -28.68
CA ILE A 6 17.91 -8.08 -29.18
C ILE A 6 18.50 -8.95 -28.07
N ASP A 7 19.65 -8.57 -27.54
CA ASP A 7 20.33 -9.34 -26.49
C ASP A 7 19.47 -9.44 -25.22
N ILE A 8 18.68 -8.41 -24.94
CA ILE A 8 17.75 -8.42 -23.82
C ILE A 8 16.60 -9.38 -24.08
N ALA A 9 16.10 -9.45 -25.32
CA ALA A 9 15.05 -10.39 -25.70
C ALA A 9 15.51 -11.83 -25.54
N ASP A 10 16.70 -12.14 -25.98
CA ASP A 10 17.31 -13.48 -25.85
C ASP A 10 17.43 -13.86 -24.36
N LYS A 11 17.95 -12.98 -23.52
CA LYS A 11 18.01 -13.20 -22.06
C LYS A 11 16.63 -13.46 -21.46
N VAL A 12 15.62 -12.71 -21.88
CA VAL A 12 14.23 -12.86 -21.39
C VAL A 12 13.65 -14.20 -21.81
N GLU A 13 13.87 -14.66 -23.05
CA GLU A 13 13.41 -15.96 -23.55
C GLU A 13 14.08 -17.10 -22.80
N ASP A 14 15.39 -17.01 -22.57
CA ASP A 14 16.18 -17.99 -21.82
C ASP A 14 15.90 -17.97 -20.32
N GLY A 15 15.21 -16.95 -19.83
CA GLY A 15 14.87 -16.78 -18.41
C GLY A 15 16.03 -16.28 -17.57
N GLU A 16 17.02 -15.67 -18.19
CA GLU A 16 18.16 -15.07 -17.51
C GLU A 16 17.76 -13.79 -16.75
N ARG A 17 18.47 -13.52 -15.66
CA ARG A 17 18.28 -12.28 -14.90
C ARG A 17 18.87 -11.10 -15.65
N LEU A 18 18.06 -10.10 -15.93
CA LEU A 18 18.53 -8.84 -16.52
C LEU A 18 19.46 -8.08 -15.56
N THR A 19 20.49 -7.47 -16.14
CA THR A 19 21.45 -6.63 -15.44
C THR A 19 20.92 -5.21 -15.25
N PHE A 20 21.65 -4.38 -14.50
CA PHE A 20 21.37 -2.97 -14.38
C PHE A 20 21.45 -2.25 -15.75
N ASP A 21 22.45 -2.58 -16.56
CA ASP A 21 22.65 -1.96 -17.88
C ASP A 21 21.53 -2.35 -18.85
N ASP A 22 21.04 -3.61 -18.80
CA ASP A 22 19.84 -4.03 -19.55
C ASP A 22 18.62 -3.18 -19.15
N GLY A 23 18.46 -2.90 -17.85
CA GLY A 23 17.41 -2.02 -17.34
C GLY A 23 17.52 -0.60 -17.88
N LEU A 24 18.73 -0.03 -17.93
CA LEU A 24 18.95 1.30 -18.51
C LEU A 24 18.65 1.32 -20.01
N ALA A 25 19.01 0.27 -20.76
CA ALA A 25 18.69 0.15 -22.18
C ALA A 25 17.17 0.07 -22.42
N LEU A 26 16.44 -0.69 -21.60
CA LEU A 26 14.96 -0.72 -21.64
C LEU A 26 14.34 0.67 -21.41
N TYR A 27 14.85 1.42 -20.43
CA TYR A 27 14.36 2.78 -20.15
C TYR A 27 14.71 3.80 -21.23
N ALA A 28 15.83 3.59 -21.94
CA ALA A 28 16.29 4.48 -23.01
C ALA A 28 15.61 4.20 -24.36
N SER A 29 14.95 3.05 -24.51
CA SER A 29 14.31 2.66 -25.76
C SER A 29 12.93 3.27 -25.95
N ASP A 30 12.65 3.77 -27.15
CA ASP A 30 11.33 4.22 -27.57
C ASP A 30 10.43 3.09 -28.09
N ASP A 31 10.96 1.86 -28.23
CA ASP A 31 10.20 0.70 -28.75
C ASP A 31 9.35 0.03 -27.66
N LEU A 32 8.34 0.74 -27.20
CA LEU A 32 7.41 0.27 -26.16
C LEU A 32 6.67 -1.02 -26.56
N ASN A 33 6.52 -1.27 -27.88
CA ASN A 33 5.84 -2.48 -28.34
C ASN A 33 6.72 -3.74 -28.08
N VAL A 34 8.02 -3.65 -28.31
CA VAL A 34 8.95 -4.75 -27.99
C VAL A 34 9.02 -4.95 -26.49
N ILE A 35 9.22 -3.89 -25.73
CA ILE A 35 9.25 -3.95 -24.25
C ILE A 35 7.95 -4.57 -23.70
N GLY A 36 6.80 -4.16 -24.21
CA GLY A 36 5.50 -4.71 -23.80
C GLY A 36 5.36 -6.21 -24.11
N LYS A 37 5.88 -6.68 -25.28
CA LYS A 37 5.89 -8.09 -25.62
C LYS A 37 6.79 -8.92 -24.70
N LEU A 38 7.97 -8.42 -24.37
CA LEU A 38 8.88 -9.08 -23.43
C LEU A 38 8.25 -9.17 -22.03
N ALA A 39 7.63 -8.09 -21.55
CA ALA A 39 6.91 -8.08 -20.27
C ALA A 39 5.74 -9.08 -20.27
N ASP A 40 4.94 -9.12 -21.34
CA ASP A 40 3.82 -10.08 -21.48
C ASP A 40 4.31 -11.53 -21.55
N HIS A 41 5.43 -11.78 -22.24
CA HIS A 41 6.06 -13.10 -22.27
C HIS A 41 6.35 -13.61 -20.85
N ILE A 42 7.04 -12.81 -20.04
CA ILE A 42 7.36 -13.16 -18.64
C ILE A 42 6.09 -13.29 -17.79
N ARG A 43 5.13 -12.41 -17.96
CA ARG A 43 3.84 -12.49 -17.26
C ARG A 43 3.14 -13.82 -17.57
N ARG A 44 3.06 -14.19 -18.86
CA ARG A 44 2.44 -15.46 -19.29
C ARG A 44 3.19 -16.67 -18.77
N LYS A 45 4.53 -16.64 -18.78
CA LYS A 45 5.37 -17.71 -18.23
C LYS A 45 5.10 -17.93 -16.73
N LYS A 46 4.86 -16.85 -15.97
CA LYS A 46 4.62 -16.90 -14.51
C LYS A 46 3.17 -17.20 -14.12
N HIS A 47 2.20 -16.68 -14.86
CA HIS A 47 0.79 -16.64 -14.44
C HIS A 47 -0.19 -17.13 -15.51
N GLY A 48 0.27 -17.60 -16.66
CA GLY A 48 -0.60 -17.97 -17.79
C GLY A 48 -1.41 -16.78 -18.27
N LEU A 49 -2.69 -16.98 -18.50
CA LEU A 49 -3.62 -15.91 -18.89
C LEU A 49 -4.36 -15.27 -17.69
N THR A 50 -4.07 -15.72 -16.48
CA THR A 50 -4.73 -15.20 -15.28
C THR A 50 -4.25 -13.80 -14.97
N THR A 51 -5.19 -12.91 -14.72
CA THR A 51 -4.95 -11.54 -14.21
C THR A 51 -5.63 -11.40 -12.86
N TYR A 52 -4.89 -10.92 -11.89
CA TYR A 52 -5.40 -10.66 -10.55
C TYR A 52 -5.71 -9.17 -10.40
N TYR A 53 -6.80 -8.87 -9.73
CA TYR A 53 -7.16 -7.53 -9.34
C TYR A 53 -7.83 -7.56 -7.97
N ASN A 54 -7.81 -6.46 -7.24
CA ASN A 54 -8.61 -6.26 -6.04
C ASN A 54 -9.58 -5.09 -6.24
N VAL A 55 -10.69 -5.15 -5.54
CA VAL A 55 -11.63 -4.02 -5.43
C VAL A 55 -11.37 -3.39 -4.07
N ASN A 56 -10.62 -2.30 -4.05
CA ASN A 56 -10.31 -1.62 -2.80
C ASN A 56 -11.01 -0.27 -2.65
N ARG A 57 -11.17 0.12 -1.40
CA ARG A 57 -11.53 1.48 -1.00
C ARG A 57 -10.39 2.07 -0.17
N HIS A 58 -9.97 3.25 -0.52
CA HIS A 58 -8.99 3.99 0.25
C HIS A 58 -9.64 4.65 1.47
N PHE A 59 -9.03 4.51 2.63
CA PHE A 59 -9.46 5.12 3.87
C PHE A 59 -8.30 5.83 4.57
N ASN A 60 -8.38 7.15 4.62
CA ASN A 60 -7.42 7.96 5.36
C ASN A 60 -8.00 8.28 6.73
N HIS A 61 -7.57 7.58 7.77
CA HIS A 61 -8.09 7.73 9.13
C HIS A 61 -7.82 9.11 9.74
N THR A 62 -6.74 9.77 9.32
CA THR A 62 -6.42 11.16 9.70
C THR A 62 -5.52 11.82 8.66
N ASN A 63 -5.66 13.13 8.47
CA ASN A 63 -4.71 13.93 7.72
C ASN A 63 -3.75 14.73 8.63
N ILE A 64 -3.92 14.62 9.95
CA ILE A 64 -3.03 15.29 10.91
C ILE A 64 -1.69 14.55 10.90
N CYS A 65 -0.60 15.28 10.63
CA CYS A 65 0.72 14.69 10.51
C CYS A 65 1.80 15.59 11.15
N VAL A 66 2.73 14.97 11.90
CA VAL A 66 3.89 15.68 12.47
C VAL A 66 5.05 15.77 11.49
N ALA A 67 5.10 14.92 10.45
CA ALA A 67 6.10 15.00 9.40
C ALA A 67 5.88 16.23 8.52
N ASP A 68 6.97 16.73 7.96
CA ASP A 68 6.99 17.93 7.10
C ASP A 68 7.51 17.58 5.71
N CYS A 69 6.82 16.62 5.08
CA CYS A 69 7.20 16.15 3.75
C CYS A 69 6.87 17.20 2.70
N LYS A 70 7.87 17.76 2.05
CA LYS A 70 7.72 18.84 1.05
C LYS A 70 6.82 18.44 -0.12
N PHE A 71 6.72 17.17 -0.43
CA PHE A 71 5.92 16.64 -1.53
C PHE A 71 4.48 16.28 -1.14
N CYS A 72 4.14 16.24 0.16
CA CYS A 72 2.83 15.83 0.64
C CYS A 72 1.82 16.99 0.61
N GLY A 73 0.88 16.97 -0.33
CA GLY A 73 -0.24 17.92 -0.37
C GLY A 73 -1.42 17.54 0.55
N PHE A 74 -1.37 16.37 1.18
CA PHE A 74 -2.47 15.82 1.96
C PHE A 74 -2.44 16.25 3.44
N TYR A 75 -1.25 16.35 4.04
CA TYR A 75 -1.13 16.57 5.49
C TYR A 75 -1.64 17.93 5.94
N LYS A 76 -2.12 17.97 7.17
CA LYS A 76 -2.50 19.17 7.93
C LYS A 76 -1.83 19.16 9.30
N ARG A 77 -1.58 20.35 9.86
CA ARG A 77 -1.27 20.48 11.28
C ARG A 77 -2.55 20.42 12.11
N ALA A 78 -2.48 19.95 13.35
CA ALA A 78 -3.65 19.67 14.18
C ALA A 78 -4.64 20.85 14.37
N ARG A 79 -4.20 22.11 14.16
CA ARG A 79 -5.04 23.32 14.28
C ARG A 79 -5.30 23.98 12.93
N GLN A 80 -4.91 23.37 11.85
CA GLN A 80 -5.09 23.90 10.50
C GLN A 80 -6.51 23.62 10.01
N GLU A 81 -7.09 24.54 9.27
CA GLU A 81 -8.39 24.34 8.63
C GLU A 81 -8.38 23.09 7.74
N GLY A 82 -9.44 22.29 7.86
CA GLY A 82 -9.55 20.99 7.16
C GLY A 82 -8.75 19.86 7.80
N ALA A 83 -8.15 20.05 9.00
CA ALA A 83 -7.57 18.94 9.76
C ALA A 83 -8.68 18.04 10.33
N TYR A 84 -8.54 16.73 10.20
CA TYR A 84 -9.49 15.76 10.70
C TYR A 84 -8.81 14.49 11.25
N THR A 85 -9.56 13.81 12.08
CA THR A 85 -9.33 12.42 12.49
C THR A 85 -10.69 11.76 12.59
N HIS A 86 -10.89 10.66 11.89
CA HIS A 86 -12.13 9.90 11.97
C HIS A 86 -12.24 9.15 13.29
N SER A 87 -13.45 9.07 13.82
CA SER A 87 -13.75 8.14 14.90
C SER A 87 -13.78 6.70 14.40
N ILE A 88 -13.78 5.74 15.32
CA ILE A 88 -13.91 4.31 14.97
C ILE A 88 -15.27 4.07 14.27
N GLU A 89 -16.34 4.71 14.75
CA GLU A 89 -17.67 4.60 14.17
C GLU A 89 -17.73 5.14 12.73
N GLU A 90 -17.09 6.27 12.46
CA GLU A 90 -16.97 6.81 11.11
C GLU A 90 -16.17 5.86 10.21
N GLY A 91 -15.07 5.28 10.73
CA GLY A 91 -14.29 4.27 10.02
C GLY A 91 -15.11 3.03 9.67
N ILE A 92 -15.93 2.52 10.59
CA ILE A 92 -16.86 1.41 10.36
C ILE A 92 -17.89 1.77 9.29
N GLN A 93 -18.43 2.99 9.32
CA GLN A 93 -19.41 3.41 8.31
C GLN A 93 -18.78 3.50 6.92
N ILE A 94 -17.57 4.04 6.80
CA ILE A 94 -16.81 4.09 5.54
C ILE A 94 -16.56 2.66 5.01
N ALA A 95 -16.19 1.73 5.88
CA ALA A 95 -15.99 0.33 5.50
C ALA A 95 -17.29 -0.35 5.06
N ARG A 96 -18.41 -0.06 5.74
CA ARG A 96 -19.74 -0.58 5.36
C ARG A 96 -20.14 -0.12 3.97
N ASP A 97 -19.96 1.16 3.66
CA ASP A 97 -20.26 1.71 2.35
C ASP A 97 -19.36 1.06 1.28
N ALA A 98 -18.06 0.89 1.58
CA ALA A 98 -17.12 0.20 0.70
C ALA A 98 -17.53 -1.26 0.41
N VAL A 99 -17.89 -2.02 1.44
CA VAL A 99 -18.33 -3.42 1.32
C VAL A 99 -19.65 -3.52 0.51
N ASN A 100 -20.57 -2.59 0.74
CA ASN A 100 -21.83 -2.53 -0.03
C ASN A 100 -21.60 -2.23 -1.52
N GLU A 101 -20.52 -1.51 -1.85
CA GLU A 101 -20.05 -1.25 -3.22
C GLU A 101 -19.19 -2.40 -3.78
N GLY A 102 -18.98 -3.48 -3.02
CA GLY A 102 -18.26 -4.67 -3.45
C GLY A 102 -16.75 -4.66 -3.16
N ALA A 103 -16.27 -3.76 -2.29
CA ALA A 103 -14.86 -3.76 -1.91
C ALA A 103 -14.47 -5.05 -1.17
N THR A 104 -13.34 -5.60 -1.55
CA THR A 104 -12.72 -6.78 -0.91
C THR A 104 -11.52 -6.40 -0.04
N GLU A 105 -11.04 -5.17 -0.18
CA GLU A 105 -9.90 -4.63 0.55
C GLU A 105 -10.19 -3.20 1.01
N LEU A 106 -9.80 -2.87 2.22
CA LEU A 106 -9.72 -1.49 2.71
C LEU A 106 -8.24 -1.11 2.85
N HIS A 107 -7.82 -0.10 2.08
CA HIS A 107 -6.46 0.41 2.12
C HIS A 107 -6.39 1.60 3.07
N ILE A 108 -5.82 1.39 4.25
CA ILE A 108 -5.84 2.35 5.36
C ILE A 108 -4.44 2.96 5.53
N VAL A 109 -4.30 4.25 5.22
CA VAL A 109 -3.09 5.02 5.48
C VAL A 109 -3.47 6.42 5.96
N GLY A 110 -2.58 7.09 6.67
CA GLY A 110 -2.89 8.44 7.16
C GLY A 110 -1.67 9.25 7.55
N GLY A 111 -1.93 10.33 8.25
CA GLY A 111 -0.88 11.17 8.83
C GLY A 111 -0.29 10.56 10.10
N LEU A 112 0.96 10.89 10.38
CA LEU A 112 1.63 10.56 11.65
C LEU A 112 1.07 11.46 12.76
N ASN A 113 -0.03 11.04 13.36
CA ASN A 113 -0.75 11.83 14.36
C ASN A 113 -0.30 11.50 15.79
N SER A 114 0.54 12.36 16.36
CA SER A 114 1.05 12.20 17.73
C SER A 114 0.00 12.45 18.83
N LYS A 115 -1.24 12.72 18.49
CA LYS A 115 -2.33 12.91 19.47
C LYS A 115 -3.20 11.66 19.62
N LEU A 116 -3.10 10.70 18.71
CA LEU A 116 -3.80 9.44 18.82
C LEU A 116 -3.02 8.47 19.73
N PRO A 117 -3.69 7.74 20.62
CA PRO A 117 -3.08 6.62 21.33
C PRO A 117 -2.91 5.43 20.38
N PHE A 118 -2.01 4.49 20.71
CA PHE A 118 -1.82 3.29 19.90
C PHE A 118 -3.10 2.43 19.85
N GLU A 119 -3.85 2.43 20.92
CA GLU A 119 -5.14 1.73 21.08
C GLU A 119 -6.17 2.15 20.01
N TYR A 120 -6.12 3.40 19.52
CA TYR A 120 -6.99 3.82 18.43
C TYR A 120 -6.85 2.91 17.19
N TYR A 121 -5.62 2.52 16.85
CA TYR A 121 -5.37 1.67 15.67
C TYR A 121 -5.80 0.24 15.91
N THR A 122 -5.50 -0.31 17.07
CA THR A 122 -5.92 -1.68 17.43
C THR A 122 -7.44 -1.80 17.57
N ASP A 123 -8.09 -0.80 18.14
CA ASP A 123 -9.55 -0.78 18.27
C ASP A 123 -10.24 -0.60 16.92
N LEU A 124 -9.70 0.26 16.05
CA LEU A 124 -10.21 0.43 14.68
C LEU A 124 -10.15 -0.89 13.91
N PHE A 125 -8.97 -1.55 13.88
CA PHE A 125 -8.81 -2.79 13.12
C PHE A 125 -9.64 -3.94 13.70
N SER A 126 -9.67 -4.09 15.02
CA SER A 126 -10.49 -5.10 15.68
C SER A 126 -11.99 -4.89 15.42
N SER A 127 -12.43 -3.64 15.42
CA SER A 127 -13.84 -3.31 15.14
C SER A 127 -14.20 -3.57 13.68
N LEU A 128 -13.31 -3.21 12.74
CA LEU A 128 -13.48 -3.49 11.34
C LEU A 128 -13.54 -5.01 11.07
N LYS A 129 -12.62 -5.78 11.65
CA LYS A 129 -12.60 -7.26 11.48
C LYS A 129 -13.79 -7.95 12.12
N ARG A 130 -14.28 -7.46 13.26
CA ARG A 130 -15.48 -8.00 13.91
C ARG A 130 -16.71 -7.84 13.04
N GLU A 131 -16.86 -6.68 12.37
CA GLU A 131 -18.02 -6.39 11.54
C GLU A 131 -17.88 -6.94 10.12
N PHE A 132 -16.67 -6.89 9.58
CA PHE A 132 -16.37 -7.32 8.20
C PHE A 132 -15.23 -8.35 8.17
N PRO A 133 -15.45 -9.58 8.65
CA PRO A 133 -14.37 -10.57 8.83
C PRO A 133 -13.68 -10.98 7.53
N LYS A 134 -14.33 -10.81 6.37
CA LYS A 134 -13.77 -11.13 5.05
C LYS A 134 -13.07 -9.94 4.38
N LEU A 135 -13.23 -8.73 4.90
CA LEU A 135 -12.59 -7.54 4.34
C LEU A 135 -11.10 -7.59 4.66
N HIS A 136 -10.26 -7.54 3.62
CA HIS A 136 -8.81 -7.47 3.79
C HIS A 136 -8.41 -6.08 4.25
N LEU A 137 -7.73 -5.98 5.38
CA LEU A 137 -7.18 -4.73 5.89
C LEU A 137 -5.71 -4.61 5.48
N LYS A 138 -5.46 -3.92 4.38
CA LYS A 138 -4.12 -3.47 4.01
C LYS A 138 -3.90 -2.12 4.66
N ALA A 139 -3.16 -2.10 5.76
CA ALA A 139 -3.11 -0.92 6.61
C ALA A 139 -1.68 -0.49 6.92
N LEU A 140 -1.50 0.82 6.94
CA LEU A 140 -0.27 1.50 7.30
C LEU A 140 0.86 1.30 6.29
N THR A 141 1.92 2.05 6.49
CA THR A 141 3.17 2.00 5.74
C THR A 141 4.33 1.73 6.69
N MET A 142 5.49 1.34 6.16
CA MET A 142 6.70 1.20 6.97
C MET A 142 7.06 2.48 7.73
N VAL A 143 6.73 3.64 7.16
CA VAL A 143 6.95 4.94 7.82
C VAL A 143 6.05 5.11 9.04
N GLU A 144 4.78 4.67 8.95
CA GLU A 144 3.85 4.71 10.08
C GLU A 144 4.25 3.70 11.16
N LEU A 145 4.70 2.50 10.78
CA LEU A 145 5.17 1.48 11.73
C LEU A 145 6.43 1.94 12.49
N ASP A 146 7.43 2.49 11.79
CA ASP A 146 8.62 3.06 12.41
C ASP A 146 8.26 4.24 13.34
N PHE A 147 7.34 5.10 12.92
CA PHE A 147 6.82 6.17 13.77
C PHE A 147 6.19 5.61 15.04
N PHE A 148 5.36 4.56 14.95
CA PHE A 148 4.73 3.95 16.12
C PHE A 148 5.74 3.34 17.06
N ALA A 149 6.72 2.60 16.55
CA ALA A 149 7.76 2.01 17.36
C ALA A 149 8.51 3.08 18.18
N ARG A 150 8.93 4.16 17.54
CA ARG A 150 9.65 5.26 18.21
C ARG A 150 8.76 6.06 19.15
N PHE A 151 7.56 6.40 18.70
CA PHE A 151 6.66 7.30 19.44
C PHE A 151 6.07 6.61 20.69
N TYR A 152 5.63 5.36 20.54
CA TYR A 152 5.06 4.60 21.67
C TYR A 152 6.11 3.78 22.43
N LYS A 153 7.39 3.88 22.06
CA LYS A 153 8.53 3.19 22.72
C LYS A 153 8.33 1.67 22.74
N MET A 154 7.96 1.10 21.63
CA MET A 154 7.82 -0.33 21.38
C MET A 154 8.90 -0.82 20.41
N SER A 155 9.17 -2.11 20.37
CA SER A 155 9.93 -2.71 19.29
C SER A 155 9.10 -2.76 17.99
N ASP A 156 9.75 -2.79 16.81
CA ASP A 156 9.06 -2.95 15.53
C ASP A 156 8.24 -4.25 15.51
N GLU A 157 8.79 -5.32 16.10
CA GLU A 157 8.12 -6.60 16.21
C GLU A 157 6.84 -6.51 17.07
N ASP A 158 6.88 -5.83 18.22
CA ASP A 158 5.72 -5.64 19.08
C ASP A 158 4.63 -4.82 18.37
N VAL A 159 5.01 -3.77 17.63
CA VAL A 159 4.06 -2.96 16.83
C VAL A 159 3.36 -3.84 15.82
N ILE A 160 4.12 -4.58 15.00
CA ILE A 160 3.57 -5.45 13.96
C ILE A 160 2.68 -6.53 14.57
N ASN A 161 3.14 -7.23 15.62
CA ASN A 161 2.39 -8.30 16.25
C ASN A 161 1.06 -7.81 16.86
N LYS A 162 1.06 -6.64 17.51
CA LYS A 162 -0.16 -6.07 18.08
C LYS A 162 -1.16 -5.65 17.01
N LEU A 163 -0.70 -5.02 15.93
CA LEU A 163 -1.56 -4.61 14.81
C LEU A 163 -2.10 -5.82 14.05
N HIS A 164 -1.27 -6.85 13.84
CA HIS A 164 -1.70 -8.11 13.23
C HIS A 164 -2.74 -8.82 14.11
N ALA A 165 -2.49 -8.94 15.42
CA ALA A 165 -3.46 -9.51 16.36
C ALA A 165 -4.78 -8.74 16.40
N ALA A 166 -4.75 -7.42 16.15
CA ALA A 166 -5.94 -6.59 16.02
C ALA A 166 -6.65 -6.74 14.67
N GLY A 167 -6.05 -7.39 13.68
CA GLY A 167 -6.69 -7.69 12.40
C GLY A 167 -6.06 -7.06 11.16
N MET A 168 -4.89 -6.44 11.26
CA MET A 168 -4.13 -6.01 10.08
C MET A 168 -3.67 -7.24 9.29
N ASP A 169 -4.09 -7.37 8.03
CA ASP A 169 -3.73 -8.51 7.18
C ASP A 169 -2.41 -8.27 6.42
N SER A 170 -2.14 -7.03 6.04
CA SER A 170 -0.91 -6.63 5.34
C SER A 170 -0.62 -5.13 5.50
N CYS A 171 0.60 -4.73 5.20
CA CYS A 171 1.06 -3.34 5.17
C CYS A 171 1.85 -3.03 3.89
#